data_9dc7216aee1afc359090938beaf8fd15
#
_entry.id   9dc7216aee1afc359090938beaf8fd15
#
_cell.length_a   1.000
_cell.length_b   1.000
_cell.length_c   1.000
_cell.angle_alpha   90.00
_cell.angle_beta   90.00
_cell.angle_gamma   90.00
#
_symmetry.space_group_name_H-M   'P 1'
#
loop_
_entity.id
_entity.type
_entity.pdbx_description
1 polymer ?
#
loop_
_entity_poly.entity_id
_entity_poly.type
_entity_poly.pdbx_seq_one_letter_code
_entity_poly.pdbx_strand_id
1 'polypeptide(L)'
;MKKIFRLILMLIILWNIVQINIFSQEKTKKYNKIIPLTLNGDEMLLSLITDKSRLVALSGKIKKGKCPDELYNKTLKFEKVENNVELVIDLEPDLVLIMDWMGKDKISQLEDAGIDTFVYKTSRTYEEQHKLFRELAELVDEQEQGKKILKDMDERLEKLQKQIKEKSKDKASPRILLYSPIEETEGIGTLYDDMIKLIYGQNLAAELGLKGTGKISKEKVIDINPEIILIPVWGMHEKKGTDKLLNILLKDKSFEEVKAVKEKKVYIVAHKYQTITSQYLIDAIEMLGKEVYQLED
;
A
#
# COMPACT_ATOMS: atom_id res chain seq x y z
N MET A 1 -39.07 -14.47 49.62
CA MET A 1 -38.60 -14.98 48.31
C MET A 1 -38.30 -13.90 47.27
N LYS A 2 -39.19 -12.95 46.90
CA LYS A 2 -38.96 -11.91 45.89
C LYS A 2 -37.77 -10.97 46.19
N LYS A 3 -37.46 -10.63 47.45
CA LYS A 3 -36.30 -9.77 47.81
C LYS A 3 -34.98 -10.50 47.63
N ILE A 4 -34.91 -11.77 47.99
CA ILE A 4 -33.70 -12.61 47.84
C ILE A 4 -33.36 -12.82 46.35
N PHE A 5 -34.41 -13.08 45.53
CA PHE A 5 -34.26 -13.22 44.06
C PHE A 5 -33.72 -11.96 43.40
N ARG A 6 -34.22 -10.76 43.82
CA ARG A 6 -33.71 -9.47 43.30
C ARG A 6 -32.24 -9.25 43.72
N LEU A 7 -31.85 -9.64 44.93
CA LEU A 7 -30.48 -9.51 45.41
C LEU A 7 -29.51 -10.41 44.61
N ILE A 8 -29.91 -11.65 44.32
CA ILE A 8 -29.13 -12.61 43.52
C ILE A 8 -29.00 -12.10 42.06
N LEU A 9 -30.08 -11.56 41.50
CA LEU A 9 -30.03 -10.99 40.14
C LEU A 9 -29.10 -9.78 40.05
N MET A 10 -29.11 -8.91 41.05
CA MET A 10 -28.18 -7.76 41.15
C MET A 10 -26.71 -8.20 41.26
N LEU A 11 -26.43 -9.25 42.05
CA LEU A 11 -25.09 -9.80 42.18
C LEU A 11 -24.59 -10.44 40.89
N ILE A 12 -25.46 -11.11 40.12
CA ILE A 12 -25.12 -11.69 38.81
C ILE A 12 -24.84 -10.57 37.78
N ILE A 13 -25.61 -9.48 37.79
CA ILE A 13 -25.38 -8.33 36.93
C ILE A 13 -24.06 -7.62 37.28
N LEU A 14 -23.79 -7.40 38.57
CA LEU A 14 -22.52 -6.86 39.06
C LEU A 14 -21.33 -7.76 38.71
N TRP A 15 -21.47 -9.08 38.84
CA TRP A 15 -20.45 -10.05 38.47
C TRP A 15 -20.15 -9.99 36.94
N ASN A 16 -21.18 -9.91 36.10
CA ASN A 16 -21.00 -9.77 34.64
C ASN A 16 -20.37 -8.43 34.26
N ILE A 17 -20.72 -7.31 34.94
CA ILE A 17 -20.09 -5.99 34.70
C ILE A 17 -18.60 -6.02 35.11
N VAL A 18 -18.27 -6.69 36.24
CA VAL A 18 -16.88 -6.86 36.68
C VAL A 18 -16.11 -7.75 35.70
N GLN A 19 -16.69 -8.84 35.21
CA GLN A 19 -16.06 -9.70 34.17
C GLN A 19 -15.84 -8.95 32.85
N ILE A 20 -16.79 -8.13 32.41
CA ILE A 20 -16.66 -7.30 31.19
C ILE A 20 -15.53 -6.28 31.40
N ASN A 21 -15.41 -5.66 32.57
CA ASN A 21 -14.30 -4.73 32.85
C ASN A 21 -12.93 -5.40 33.00
N ILE A 22 -12.88 -6.65 33.47
CA ILE A 22 -11.63 -7.42 33.55
C ILE A 22 -11.19 -7.88 32.16
N PHE A 23 -12.13 -8.27 31.30
CA PHE A 23 -11.83 -8.65 29.90
C PHE A 23 -11.44 -7.48 29.00
N SER A 24 -11.79 -6.23 29.38
CA SER A 24 -11.42 -5.01 28.65
C SER A 24 -10.08 -4.40 29.09
N GLN A 25 -9.40 -4.98 30.06
CA GLN A 25 -8.07 -4.57 30.52
C GLN A 25 -7.00 -5.66 30.31
N GLU A 26 -6.99 -6.33 29.16
CA GLU A 26 -5.69 -6.70 28.61
C GLU A 26 -4.98 -5.38 28.26
N LYS A 27 -4.09 -4.96 29.15
CA LYS A 27 -3.19 -3.84 28.88
C LYS A 27 -2.47 -4.17 27.57
N THR A 28 -2.88 -3.56 26.47
CA THR A 28 -2.12 -3.65 25.22
C THR A 28 -0.68 -3.32 25.56
N LYS A 29 0.23 -4.25 25.28
CA LYS A 29 1.67 -4.06 25.51
C LYS A 29 2.10 -2.79 24.81
N LYS A 30 2.60 -1.80 25.56
CA LYS A 30 3.04 -0.55 24.95
C LYS A 30 4.45 -0.72 24.42
N TYR A 31 4.61 -0.61 23.11
CA TYR A 31 5.91 -0.65 22.45
C TYR A 31 6.56 0.73 22.44
N ASN A 32 7.81 0.82 22.88
CA ASN A 32 8.56 2.07 23.03
C ASN A 32 9.85 2.11 22.22
N LYS A 33 10.30 0.95 21.68
CA LYS A 33 11.50 0.82 20.85
C LYS A 33 11.14 0.03 19.59
N ILE A 34 10.68 0.72 18.55
CA ILE A 34 10.10 0.11 17.35
C ILE A 34 11.05 0.28 16.17
N ILE A 35 11.27 -0.79 15.40
CA ILE A 35 12.08 -0.80 14.17
C ILE A 35 11.29 -1.44 13.02
N PRO A 36 11.02 -0.73 11.91
CA PRO A 36 10.55 -1.31 10.65
C PRO A 36 11.74 -1.79 9.81
N LEU A 37 11.57 -2.91 9.09
CA LEU A 37 12.61 -3.46 8.20
C LEU A 37 12.32 -3.25 6.72
N THR A 38 11.26 -2.50 6.38
CA THR A 38 10.83 -2.30 4.99
C THR A 38 10.51 -0.84 4.71
N LEU A 39 10.53 -0.46 3.42
CA LEU A 39 10.09 0.86 2.98
C LEU A 39 8.67 1.20 3.47
N ASN A 40 7.75 0.27 3.26
CA ASN A 40 6.33 0.49 3.64
C ASN A 40 6.16 0.58 5.16
N GLY A 41 6.94 -0.19 5.92
CA GLY A 41 6.99 -0.08 7.38
C GLY A 41 7.51 1.27 7.84
N ASP A 42 8.59 1.79 7.22
CA ASP A 42 9.09 3.15 7.48
C ASP A 42 8.00 4.19 7.23
N GLU A 43 7.32 4.12 6.09
CA GLU A 43 6.27 5.06 5.70
C GLU A 43 5.08 5.04 6.66
N MET A 44 4.58 3.83 6.99
CA MET A 44 3.46 3.67 7.91
C MET A 44 3.79 4.18 9.31
N LEU A 45 4.93 3.78 9.89
CA LEU A 45 5.29 4.18 11.26
C LEU A 45 5.69 5.65 11.36
N LEU A 46 6.33 6.22 10.34
CA LEU A 46 6.63 7.66 10.31
C LEU A 46 5.36 8.53 10.30
N SER A 47 4.25 8.04 9.76
CA SER A 47 2.98 8.77 9.77
C SER A 47 2.14 8.47 11.01
N LEU A 48 2.19 7.23 11.48
CA LEU A 48 1.33 6.72 12.54
C LEU A 48 1.83 7.10 13.94
N ILE A 49 3.11 6.82 14.24
CA ILE A 49 3.69 7.10 15.56
C ILE A 49 3.76 8.61 15.79
N THR A 50 3.07 9.11 16.81
CA THR A 50 3.07 10.52 17.18
C THR A 50 4.34 10.90 17.92
N ASP A 51 4.76 10.13 18.91
CA ASP A 51 6.04 10.29 19.63
C ASP A 51 7.16 9.58 18.86
N LYS A 52 7.90 10.33 18.06
CA LYS A 52 9.00 9.82 17.23
C LYS A 52 10.17 9.22 18.00
N SER A 53 10.28 9.45 19.31
CA SER A 53 11.32 8.82 20.14
C SER A 53 11.13 7.31 20.27
N ARG A 54 9.91 6.80 20.01
CA ARG A 54 9.60 5.37 19.96
C ARG A 54 10.17 4.66 18.72
N LEU A 55 10.56 5.39 17.68
CA LEU A 55 11.25 4.83 16.51
C LEU A 55 12.75 4.92 16.73
N VAL A 56 13.39 3.79 17.05
CA VAL A 56 14.84 3.80 17.37
C VAL A 56 15.71 3.69 16.12
N ALA A 57 15.21 3.07 15.06
CA ALA A 57 15.86 3.03 13.75
C ALA A 57 14.82 2.87 12.63
N LEU A 58 15.24 3.02 11.39
CA LEU A 58 14.45 2.78 10.18
C LEU A 58 15.14 1.77 9.27
N SER A 59 14.40 1.21 8.30
CA SER A 59 14.92 0.21 7.36
C SER A 59 16.09 0.72 6.49
N GLY A 60 16.20 2.03 6.29
CA GLY A 60 17.16 2.62 5.35
C GLY A 60 16.75 2.50 3.88
N LYS A 61 15.50 2.12 3.57
CA LYS A 61 15.02 1.99 2.19
C LYS A 61 14.54 3.31 1.59
N ILE A 62 14.18 4.30 2.41
CA ILE A 62 13.87 5.65 1.97
C ILE A 62 15.17 6.36 1.58
N LYS A 63 15.38 6.59 0.28
CA LYS A 63 16.61 7.16 -0.26
C LYS A 63 16.34 8.54 -0.90
N LYS A 64 17.30 9.46 -0.79
CA LYS A 64 17.25 10.78 -1.44
C LYS A 64 16.98 10.63 -2.95
N GLY A 65 16.07 11.44 -3.47
CA GLY A 65 15.69 11.41 -4.88
C GLY A 65 14.86 10.19 -5.31
N LYS A 66 14.51 9.27 -4.39
CA LYS A 66 13.61 8.13 -4.63
C LYS A 66 12.23 8.30 -4.00
N CYS A 67 12.04 9.35 -3.22
CA CYS A 67 10.79 9.75 -2.56
C CYS A 67 10.72 11.28 -2.48
N PRO A 68 9.60 11.89 -2.08
CA PRO A 68 9.52 13.31 -1.79
C PRO A 68 10.57 13.74 -0.76
N ASP A 69 11.18 14.92 -0.97
CA ASP A 69 12.24 15.43 -0.08
C ASP A 69 11.76 15.57 1.36
N GLU A 70 10.49 15.92 1.58
CA GLU A 70 9.91 16.01 2.93
C GLU A 70 9.96 14.66 3.65
N LEU A 71 9.59 13.57 2.98
CA LEU A 71 9.64 12.22 3.55
C LEU A 71 11.10 11.81 3.83
N TYR A 72 12.01 12.04 2.89
CA TYR A 72 13.43 11.76 3.09
C TYR A 72 13.99 12.51 4.29
N ASN A 73 13.69 13.82 4.42
CA ASN A 73 14.18 14.65 5.51
C ASN A 73 13.71 14.15 6.89
N LYS A 74 12.49 13.61 6.98
CA LYS A 74 11.97 12.98 8.21
C LYS A 74 12.84 11.79 8.66
N THR A 75 13.58 11.15 7.75
CA THR A 75 14.39 9.96 8.06
C THR A 75 15.81 10.28 8.51
N LEU A 76 16.29 11.51 8.31
CA LEU A 76 17.71 11.86 8.50
C LEU A 76 18.23 11.66 9.93
N LYS A 77 17.36 11.83 10.91
CA LYS A 77 17.71 11.71 12.35
C LYS A 77 17.75 10.27 12.87
N PHE A 78 17.29 9.30 12.08
CA PHE A 78 17.21 7.91 12.52
C PHE A 78 18.38 7.09 12.01
N GLU A 79 18.84 6.16 12.83
CA GLU A 79 19.75 5.10 12.39
C GLU A 79 19.11 4.23 11.31
N LYS A 80 19.95 3.59 10.45
CA LYS A 80 19.49 2.75 9.33
C LYS A 80 20.03 1.34 9.49
N VAL A 81 19.13 0.36 9.62
CA VAL A 81 19.52 -1.03 9.87
C VAL A 81 19.80 -1.84 8.59
N GLU A 82 19.34 -1.40 7.44
CA GLU A 82 19.61 -1.96 6.09
C GLU A 82 19.52 -3.50 5.97
N ASN A 83 18.60 -4.14 6.68
CA ASN A 83 18.40 -5.61 6.78
C ASN A 83 19.49 -6.34 7.62
N ASN A 84 20.29 -5.64 8.38
CA ASN A 84 21.24 -6.23 9.31
C ASN A 84 20.52 -6.62 10.62
N VAL A 85 20.22 -7.92 10.77
CA VAL A 85 19.47 -8.46 11.93
C VAL A 85 20.30 -8.32 13.21
N GLU A 86 21.62 -8.47 13.16
CA GLU A 86 22.51 -8.31 14.31
C GLU A 86 22.42 -6.87 14.85
N LEU A 87 22.50 -5.87 13.98
CA LEU A 87 22.34 -4.47 14.38
C LEU A 87 20.94 -4.20 14.96
N VAL A 88 19.89 -4.84 14.41
CA VAL A 88 18.53 -4.74 14.98
C VAL A 88 18.51 -5.28 16.41
N ILE A 89 19.10 -6.44 16.66
CA ILE A 89 19.16 -7.05 17.99
C ILE A 89 19.97 -6.18 18.95
N ASP A 90 21.11 -5.63 18.53
CA ASP A 90 21.95 -4.75 19.35
C ASP A 90 21.25 -3.45 19.77
N LEU A 91 20.26 -2.98 19.00
CA LEU A 91 19.42 -1.82 19.34
C LEU A 91 18.34 -2.16 20.39
N GLU A 92 18.18 -3.45 20.71
CA GLU A 92 17.22 -3.96 21.71
C GLU A 92 15.81 -3.40 21.51
N PRO A 93 15.17 -3.54 20.32
CA PRO A 93 13.81 -3.10 20.15
C PRO A 93 12.84 -4.00 20.92
N ASP A 94 11.67 -3.46 21.23
CA ASP A 94 10.56 -4.25 21.80
C ASP A 94 9.54 -4.68 20.74
N LEU A 95 9.60 -4.08 19.52
CA LEU A 95 8.80 -4.48 18.37
C LEU A 95 9.59 -4.27 17.06
N VAL A 96 9.55 -5.28 16.19
CA VAL A 96 10.07 -5.20 14.82
C VAL A 96 8.94 -5.47 13.82
N LEU A 97 8.75 -4.55 12.85
CA LEU A 97 7.87 -4.77 11.70
C LEU A 97 8.66 -5.44 10.57
N ILE A 98 8.21 -6.60 10.13
CA ILE A 98 8.86 -7.42 9.11
C ILE A 98 7.83 -8.01 8.14
N MET A 99 8.14 -8.08 6.86
CA MET A 99 7.29 -8.75 5.88
C MET A 99 7.58 -10.25 5.80
N ASP A 100 6.54 -11.05 5.53
CA ASP A 100 6.60 -12.52 5.49
C ASP A 100 7.62 -13.06 4.47
N TRP A 101 7.85 -12.35 3.37
CA TRP A 101 8.82 -12.72 2.33
C TRP A 101 10.29 -12.46 2.71
N MET A 102 10.57 -11.76 3.81
CA MET A 102 11.97 -11.47 4.22
C MET A 102 12.71 -12.68 4.79
N GLY A 103 12.02 -13.80 4.96
CA GLY A 103 12.57 -15.09 5.34
C GLY A 103 12.28 -15.45 6.80
N LYS A 104 11.90 -16.70 7.00
CA LYS A 104 11.58 -17.25 8.34
C LYS A 104 12.77 -17.21 9.28
N ASP A 105 13.98 -17.40 8.77
CA ASP A 105 15.19 -17.41 9.59
C ASP A 105 15.43 -16.06 10.30
N LYS A 106 15.13 -14.94 9.63
CA LYS A 106 15.22 -13.62 10.25
C LYS A 106 14.17 -13.41 11.33
N ILE A 107 12.96 -13.89 11.08
CA ILE A 107 11.86 -13.82 12.06
C ILE A 107 12.26 -14.63 13.29
N SER A 108 12.69 -15.88 13.12
CA SER A 108 13.13 -16.73 14.24
C SER A 108 14.31 -16.12 15.01
N GLN A 109 15.30 -15.53 14.34
CA GLN A 109 16.43 -14.87 15.04
C GLN A 109 15.96 -13.70 15.92
N LEU A 110 14.99 -12.91 15.49
CA LEU A 110 14.43 -11.82 16.29
C LEU A 110 13.63 -12.36 17.49
N GLU A 111 12.80 -13.39 17.26
CA GLU A 111 12.00 -14.03 18.30
C GLU A 111 12.87 -14.75 19.34
N ASP A 112 13.94 -15.44 18.91
CA ASP A 112 14.92 -16.09 19.80
C ASP A 112 15.68 -15.06 20.66
N ALA A 113 15.85 -13.84 20.15
CA ALA A 113 16.39 -12.71 20.93
C ALA A 113 15.36 -12.05 21.86
N GLY A 114 14.12 -12.57 21.93
CA GLY A 114 13.05 -12.05 22.78
C GLY A 114 12.37 -10.80 22.27
N ILE A 115 12.50 -10.50 20.97
CA ILE A 115 11.92 -9.33 20.32
C ILE A 115 10.57 -9.72 19.71
N ASP A 116 9.51 -8.95 20.02
CA ASP A 116 8.20 -9.16 19.36
C ASP A 116 8.27 -8.79 17.88
N THR A 117 7.68 -9.61 17.03
CA THR A 117 7.62 -9.36 15.59
C THR A 117 6.18 -9.14 15.12
N PHE A 118 5.95 -8.09 14.35
CA PHE A 118 4.72 -7.92 13.58
C PHE A 118 4.99 -8.33 12.14
N VAL A 119 4.60 -9.56 11.81
CA VAL A 119 4.79 -10.13 10.46
C VAL A 119 3.58 -9.82 9.60
N TYR A 120 3.77 -9.04 8.55
CA TYR A 120 2.67 -8.65 7.65
C TYR A 120 2.95 -9.01 6.19
N LYS A 121 1.88 -9.02 5.39
CA LYS A 121 1.92 -9.34 3.95
C LYS A 121 1.73 -8.08 3.12
N THR A 122 2.15 -8.15 1.87
CA THR A 122 1.82 -7.13 0.88
C THR A 122 0.31 -7.09 0.66
N SER A 123 -0.30 -5.94 0.89
CA SER A 123 -1.73 -5.71 0.61
C SER A 123 -1.97 -5.74 -0.89
N ARG A 124 -3.04 -6.42 -1.31
CA ARG A 124 -3.44 -6.55 -2.71
C ARG A 124 -4.66 -5.73 -3.08
N THR A 125 -5.28 -5.12 -2.06
CA THR A 125 -6.43 -4.24 -2.22
C THR A 125 -6.33 -3.05 -1.28
N TYR A 126 -7.07 -2.01 -1.58
CA TYR A 126 -7.25 -0.84 -0.73
C TYR A 126 -7.79 -1.23 0.66
N GLU A 127 -8.78 -2.15 0.69
CA GLU A 127 -9.37 -2.64 1.93
C GLU A 127 -8.37 -3.45 2.78
N GLU A 128 -7.54 -4.30 2.16
CA GLU A 128 -6.48 -5.01 2.87
C GLU A 128 -5.46 -4.02 3.47
N GLN A 129 -5.14 -2.94 2.76
CA GLN A 129 -4.26 -1.89 3.27
C GLN A 129 -4.88 -1.15 4.46
N HIS A 130 -6.17 -0.83 4.40
CA HIS A 130 -6.92 -0.26 5.51
C HIS A 130 -6.91 -1.16 6.74
N LYS A 131 -7.14 -2.46 6.53
CA LYS A 131 -7.12 -3.46 7.61
C LYS A 131 -5.73 -3.51 8.27
N LEU A 132 -4.67 -3.66 7.46
CA LEU A 132 -3.30 -3.68 7.96
C LEU A 132 -2.97 -2.41 8.77
N PHE A 133 -3.39 -1.25 8.28
CA PHE A 133 -3.11 0.03 8.94
C PHE A 133 -3.87 0.16 10.28
N ARG A 134 -5.12 -0.33 10.37
CA ARG A 134 -5.88 -0.40 11.63
C ARG A 134 -5.20 -1.32 12.64
N GLU A 135 -4.84 -2.54 12.22
CA GLU A 135 -4.15 -3.52 13.08
C GLU A 135 -2.83 -2.96 13.61
N LEU A 136 -2.06 -2.28 12.75
CA LEU A 136 -0.82 -1.63 13.15
C LEU A 136 -1.08 -0.48 14.13
N ALA A 137 -2.09 0.35 13.89
CA ALA A 137 -2.46 1.45 14.78
C ALA A 137 -2.88 0.96 16.17
N GLU A 138 -3.61 -0.15 16.25
CA GLU A 138 -3.99 -0.80 17.50
C GLU A 138 -2.77 -1.37 18.22
N LEU A 139 -1.89 -2.05 17.48
CA LEU A 139 -0.67 -2.67 18.05
C LEU A 139 0.26 -1.62 18.69
N VAL A 140 0.42 -0.47 18.05
CA VAL A 140 1.34 0.58 18.52
C VAL A 140 0.68 1.67 19.37
N ASP A 141 -0.59 1.48 19.78
CA ASP A 141 -1.37 2.41 20.60
C ASP A 141 -1.50 3.83 19.99
N GLU A 142 -1.82 3.87 18.68
CA GLU A 142 -2.00 5.11 17.89
C GLU A 142 -3.33 5.11 17.13
N GLN A 143 -4.40 4.55 17.71
CA GLN A 143 -5.70 4.33 17.04
C GLN A 143 -6.32 5.63 16.51
N GLU A 144 -6.22 6.73 17.27
CA GLU A 144 -6.80 8.01 16.85
C GLU A 144 -6.05 8.60 15.66
N GLN A 145 -4.72 8.48 15.65
CA GLN A 145 -3.91 8.89 14.50
C GLN A 145 -4.19 7.99 13.28
N GLY A 146 -4.32 6.69 13.49
CA GLY A 146 -4.71 5.73 12.46
C GLY A 146 -6.05 6.07 11.83
N LYS A 147 -7.08 6.33 12.64
CA LYS A 147 -8.41 6.75 12.16
C LYS A 147 -8.36 8.03 11.32
N LYS A 148 -7.57 9.02 11.75
CA LYS A 148 -7.40 10.29 11.03
C LYS A 148 -6.78 10.07 9.65
N ILE A 149 -5.74 9.23 9.55
CA ILE A 149 -5.06 8.94 8.29
C ILE A 149 -5.99 8.17 7.34
N LEU A 150 -6.66 7.12 7.83
CA LEU A 150 -7.60 6.34 7.02
C LEU A 150 -8.78 7.18 6.52
N LYS A 151 -9.31 8.07 7.37
CA LYS A 151 -10.35 9.00 6.97
C LYS A 151 -9.90 9.95 5.86
N ASP A 152 -8.68 10.49 5.92
CA ASP A 152 -8.12 11.32 4.84
C ASP A 152 -8.02 10.53 3.53
N MET A 153 -7.56 9.29 3.59
CA MET A 153 -7.49 8.41 2.41
C MET A 153 -8.87 8.19 1.79
N ASP A 154 -9.90 7.91 2.61
CA ASP A 154 -11.27 7.67 2.15
C ASP A 154 -11.89 8.94 1.53
N GLU A 155 -11.76 10.09 2.18
CA GLU A 155 -12.28 11.38 1.68
C GLU A 155 -11.63 11.76 0.33
N ARG A 156 -10.34 11.49 0.17
CA ARG A 156 -9.62 11.71 -1.09
C ARG A 156 -10.08 10.76 -2.19
N LEU A 157 -10.29 9.48 -1.87
CA LEU A 157 -10.81 8.50 -2.81
C LEU A 157 -12.23 8.88 -3.28
N GLU A 158 -13.10 9.23 -2.36
CA GLU A 158 -14.48 9.66 -2.67
C GLU A 158 -14.48 10.91 -3.57
N LYS A 159 -13.63 11.90 -3.26
CA LYS A 159 -13.47 13.10 -4.09
C LYS A 159 -13.04 12.76 -5.51
N LEU A 160 -12.01 11.92 -5.65
CA LEU A 160 -11.52 11.45 -6.95
C LEU A 160 -12.63 10.73 -7.72
N GLN A 161 -13.31 9.79 -7.09
CA GLN A 161 -14.40 9.02 -7.70
C GLN A 161 -15.56 9.90 -8.16
N LYS A 162 -15.87 10.96 -7.43
CA LYS A 162 -16.86 11.95 -7.84
C LYS A 162 -16.41 12.71 -9.09
N GLN A 163 -15.17 13.19 -9.11
CA GLN A 163 -14.60 13.87 -10.28
C GLN A 163 -14.60 12.98 -11.53
N ILE A 164 -14.22 11.70 -11.35
CA ILE A 164 -14.23 10.72 -12.45
C ILE A 164 -15.66 10.53 -12.99
N LYS A 165 -16.66 10.32 -12.12
CA LYS A 165 -18.07 10.16 -12.52
C LYS A 165 -18.59 11.38 -13.29
N GLU A 166 -18.24 12.57 -12.85
CA GLU A 166 -18.63 13.81 -13.53
C GLU A 166 -17.97 13.93 -14.91
N LYS A 167 -16.68 13.59 -15.02
CA LYS A 167 -15.90 13.67 -16.27
C LYS A 167 -16.25 12.58 -17.28
N SER A 168 -16.58 11.38 -16.79
CA SER A 168 -16.90 10.19 -17.59
C SER A 168 -18.41 9.99 -17.84
N LYS A 169 -19.23 10.97 -17.50
CA LYS A 169 -20.69 10.89 -17.71
C LYS A 169 -21.00 10.43 -19.13
N ASP A 170 -21.82 9.41 -19.26
CA ASP A 170 -22.25 8.79 -20.52
C ASP A 170 -21.12 8.13 -21.36
N LYS A 171 -19.94 7.91 -20.78
CA LYS A 171 -18.83 7.19 -21.42
C LYS A 171 -18.65 5.80 -20.84
N ALA A 172 -18.23 4.86 -21.69
CA ALA A 172 -17.82 3.53 -21.21
C ALA A 172 -16.56 3.61 -20.35
N SER A 173 -16.40 2.67 -19.43
CA SER A 173 -15.17 2.52 -18.64
C SER A 173 -13.96 2.31 -19.55
N PRO A 174 -12.86 3.05 -19.38
CA PRO A 174 -11.69 2.93 -20.24
C PRO A 174 -11.02 1.56 -20.09
N ARG A 175 -10.62 0.99 -21.24
CA ARG A 175 -9.94 -0.29 -21.36
C ARG A 175 -8.43 -0.07 -21.20
N ILE A 176 -7.88 -0.52 -20.07
CA ILE A 176 -6.54 -0.19 -19.61
C ILE A 176 -5.66 -1.44 -19.57
N LEU A 177 -4.44 -1.35 -20.05
CA LEU A 177 -3.43 -2.39 -19.94
C LEU A 177 -2.17 -1.85 -19.30
N LEU A 178 -1.69 -2.49 -18.23
CA LEU A 178 -0.31 -2.35 -17.80
C LEU A 178 0.55 -3.20 -18.72
N TYR A 179 1.58 -2.61 -19.33
CA TYR A 179 2.47 -3.33 -20.23
C TYR A 179 3.93 -2.94 -19.97
N SER A 180 4.71 -3.86 -19.47
CA SER A 180 6.12 -3.63 -19.20
C SER A 180 6.98 -3.94 -20.44
N PRO A 181 8.18 -3.33 -20.55
CA PRO A 181 9.11 -3.60 -21.66
C PRO A 181 9.58 -5.05 -21.74
N ILE A 182 9.38 -5.84 -20.72
CA ILE A 182 9.69 -7.27 -20.67
C ILE A 182 8.44 -8.15 -20.85
N GLU A 183 7.41 -7.58 -21.44
CA GLU A 183 6.14 -8.26 -21.76
C GLU A 183 5.40 -8.81 -20.54
N GLU A 184 5.46 -8.10 -19.42
CA GLU A 184 4.70 -8.41 -18.20
C GLU A 184 3.51 -7.49 -18.02
N THR A 185 2.47 -8.04 -17.41
CA THR A 185 1.25 -7.32 -17.04
C THR A 185 0.73 -7.83 -15.69
N GLU A 186 -0.25 -7.13 -15.12
CA GLU A 186 -0.87 -7.47 -13.85
C GLU A 186 -2.38 -7.67 -14.01
N GLY A 187 -2.88 -8.83 -13.60
CA GLY A 187 -4.27 -9.25 -13.70
C GLY A 187 -4.96 -9.36 -12.36
N ILE A 188 -5.93 -10.28 -12.29
CA ILE A 188 -6.80 -10.52 -11.14
C ILE A 188 -6.00 -10.73 -9.85
N GLY A 189 -6.38 -10.02 -8.79
CA GLY A 189 -5.82 -10.19 -7.45
C GLY A 189 -4.47 -9.52 -7.23
N THR A 190 -4.11 -8.56 -8.07
CA THR A 190 -3.00 -7.63 -7.84
C THR A 190 -3.51 -6.30 -7.31
N LEU A 191 -2.67 -5.53 -6.63
CA LEU A 191 -3.01 -4.18 -6.18
C LEU A 191 -3.36 -3.28 -7.36
N TYR A 192 -2.67 -3.44 -8.48
CA TYR A 192 -2.96 -2.71 -9.72
C TYR A 192 -4.38 -2.98 -10.23
N ASP A 193 -4.83 -4.23 -10.22
CA ASP A 193 -6.21 -4.60 -10.61
C ASP A 193 -7.26 -3.91 -9.72
N ASP A 194 -6.99 -3.84 -8.42
CA ASP A 194 -7.85 -3.13 -7.47
C ASP A 194 -7.87 -1.62 -7.73
N MET A 195 -6.70 -1.01 -7.91
CA MET A 195 -6.58 0.42 -8.24
C MET A 195 -7.34 0.81 -9.52
N ILE A 196 -7.25 -0.03 -10.56
CA ILE A 196 -7.99 0.19 -11.81
C ILE A 196 -9.50 0.14 -11.57
N LYS A 197 -10.00 -0.79 -10.74
CA LYS A 197 -11.43 -0.88 -10.38
C LYS A 197 -11.88 0.33 -9.57
N LEU A 198 -11.06 0.80 -8.62
CA LEU A 198 -11.36 1.97 -7.80
C LEU A 198 -11.54 3.25 -8.62
N ILE A 199 -10.87 3.35 -9.76
CA ILE A 199 -11.03 4.46 -10.71
C ILE A 199 -12.02 4.15 -11.84
N TYR A 200 -12.86 3.12 -11.71
CA TYR A 200 -13.86 2.70 -12.73
C TYR A 200 -13.27 2.32 -14.09
N GLY A 201 -12.02 1.87 -14.14
CA GLY A 201 -11.38 1.32 -15.34
C GLY A 201 -11.63 -0.17 -15.52
N GLN A 202 -11.31 -0.68 -16.69
CA GLN A 202 -11.32 -2.10 -17.04
C GLN A 202 -9.87 -2.58 -17.21
N ASN A 203 -9.42 -3.51 -16.36
CA ASN A 203 -8.11 -4.13 -16.49
C ASN A 203 -8.15 -5.24 -17.53
N LEU A 204 -7.57 -5.01 -18.69
CA LEU A 204 -7.61 -5.97 -19.79
C LEU A 204 -6.88 -7.29 -19.50
N ALA A 205 -5.83 -7.26 -18.70
CA ALA A 205 -5.17 -8.49 -18.26
C ALA A 205 -6.09 -9.37 -17.39
N ALA A 206 -6.90 -8.73 -16.53
CA ALA A 206 -7.90 -9.42 -15.73
C ALA A 206 -9.04 -9.97 -16.59
N GLU A 207 -9.50 -9.24 -17.61
CA GLU A 207 -10.52 -9.71 -18.57
C GLU A 207 -10.04 -10.96 -19.37
N LEU A 208 -8.75 -11.06 -19.64
CA LEU A 208 -8.14 -12.25 -20.23
C LEU A 208 -8.04 -13.44 -19.26
N GLY A 209 -8.47 -13.26 -18.00
CA GLY A 209 -8.41 -14.29 -16.96
C GLY A 209 -7.02 -14.48 -16.33
N LEU A 210 -6.05 -13.57 -16.61
CA LEU A 210 -4.73 -13.63 -16.02
C LEU A 210 -4.84 -13.36 -14.51
N LYS A 211 -4.23 -14.22 -13.69
CA LYS A 211 -4.19 -14.08 -12.22
C LYS A 211 -2.78 -13.70 -11.79
N GLY A 212 -2.67 -12.71 -10.91
CA GLY A 212 -1.38 -12.20 -10.47
C GLY A 212 -0.61 -11.48 -11.59
N THR A 213 0.71 -11.45 -11.47
CA THR A 213 1.63 -10.95 -12.51
C THR A 213 1.90 -12.06 -13.52
N GLY A 214 1.89 -11.74 -14.80
CA GLY A 214 2.12 -12.72 -15.86
C GLY A 214 2.60 -12.11 -17.17
N LYS A 215 2.90 -12.97 -18.12
CA LYS A 215 3.36 -12.58 -19.47
C LYS A 215 2.17 -12.29 -20.38
N ILE A 216 2.34 -11.27 -21.23
CA ILE A 216 1.44 -10.93 -22.31
C ILE A 216 2.26 -10.61 -23.55
N SER A 217 2.09 -11.37 -24.63
CA SER A 217 2.85 -11.13 -25.84
C SER A 217 2.41 -9.85 -26.56
N LYS A 218 3.29 -9.32 -27.35
CA LYS A 218 3.05 -8.15 -28.19
C LYS A 218 1.85 -8.34 -29.13
N GLU A 219 1.75 -9.52 -29.76
CA GLU A 219 0.63 -9.88 -30.63
C GLU A 219 -0.69 -9.84 -29.85
N LYS A 220 -0.67 -10.32 -28.59
CA LYS A 220 -1.86 -10.27 -27.77
C LYS A 220 -2.26 -8.86 -27.37
N VAL A 221 -1.29 -7.96 -27.12
CA VAL A 221 -1.57 -6.54 -26.87
C VAL A 221 -2.23 -5.88 -28.09
N ILE A 222 -1.74 -6.19 -29.31
CA ILE A 222 -2.33 -5.68 -30.56
C ILE A 222 -3.76 -6.20 -30.72
N ASP A 223 -3.98 -7.50 -30.50
CA ASP A 223 -5.29 -8.15 -30.62
C ASP A 223 -6.35 -7.54 -29.70
N ILE A 224 -6.02 -7.36 -28.42
CA ILE A 224 -6.96 -6.77 -27.42
C ILE A 224 -7.16 -5.27 -27.57
N ASN A 225 -6.28 -4.59 -28.30
CA ASN A 225 -6.38 -3.19 -28.68
C ASN A 225 -6.76 -2.25 -27.51
N PRO A 226 -5.87 -2.04 -26.52
CA PRO A 226 -6.15 -1.20 -25.36
C PRO A 226 -6.40 0.26 -25.75
N GLU A 227 -7.26 0.93 -24.98
CA GLU A 227 -7.50 2.36 -25.10
C GLU A 227 -6.43 3.19 -24.39
N ILE A 228 -5.87 2.61 -23.32
CA ILE A 228 -4.80 3.21 -22.52
C ILE A 228 -3.75 2.13 -22.23
N ILE A 229 -2.48 2.49 -22.42
CA ILE A 229 -1.35 1.67 -21.98
C ILE A 229 -0.61 2.40 -20.86
N LEU A 230 -0.38 1.70 -19.75
CA LEU A 230 0.43 2.16 -18.64
C LEU A 230 1.76 1.41 -18.66
N ILE A 231 2.87 2.14 -18.71
CA ILE A 231 4.22 1.57 -18.74
C ILE A 231 4.83 1.71 -17.34
N PRO A 232 5.08 0.61 -16.61
CA PRO A 232 5.75 0.66 -15.33
C PRO A 232 7.23 0.98 -15.49
N VAL A 233 7.75 1.92 -14.69
CA VAL A 233 9.16 2.26 -14.67
C VAL A 233 9.74 2.17 -13.27
N TRP A 234 10.93 1.59 -13.15
CA TRP A 234 11.68 1.48 -11.91
C TRP A 234 12.45 2.78 -11.66
N GLY A 235 12.08 3.50 -10.60
CA GLY A 235 12.73 4.75 -10.16
C GLY A 235 11.99 6.04 -10.55
N MET A 236 12.09 7.04 -9.68
CA MET A 236 11.36 8.32 -9.81
C MET A 236 12.03 9.36 -10.72
N HIS A 237 13.31 9.24 -11.00
CA HIS A 237 14.11 10.34 -11.58
C HIS A 237 14.87 10.01 -12.86
N GLU A 238 14.65 8.85 -13.45
CA GLU A 238 15.28 8.52 -14.73
C GLU A 238 14.45 9.01 -15.91
N LYS A 239 14.27 10.36 -16.05
CA LYS A 239 13.64 10.93 -17.26
C LYS A 239 14.24 10.33 -18.54
N LYS A 240 15.56 10.15 -18.59
CA LYS A 240 16.22 9.54 -19.76
C LYS A 240 15.84 8.06 -19.96
N GLY A 241 15.59 7.31 -18.90
CA GLY A 241 15.13 5.91 -18.99
C GLY A 241 13.67 5.79 -19.37
N THR A 242 12.82 6.65 -18.80
CA THR A 242 11.38 6.69 -19.07
C THR A 242 11.09 7.08 -20.53
N ASP A 243 11.72 8.13 -21.03
CA ASP A 243 11.58 8.55 -22.42
C ASP A 243 12.05 7.47 -23.41
N LYS A 244 13.09 6.70 -23.02
CA LYS A 244 13.56 5.57 -23.84
C LYS A 244 12.52 4.46 -23.93
N LEU A 245 11.89 4.06 -22.83
CA LEU A 245 10.88 3.00 -22.79
C LEU A 245 9.61 3.40 -23.54
N LEU A 246 9.13 4.62 -23.33
CA LEU A 246 8.01 5.18 -24.07
C LEU A 246 8.33 5.22 -25.58
N ASN A 247 9.53 5.68 -25.95
CA ASN A 247 9.95 5.74 -27.35
C ASN A 247 10.09 4.35 -27.99
N ILE A 248 10.49 3.30 -27.24
CA ILE A 248 10.56 1.93 -27.77
C ILE A 248 9.15 1.50 -28.20
N LEU A 249 8.14 1.69 -27.39
CA LEU A 249 6.76 1.32 -27.71
C LEU A 249 6.18 2.20 -28.81
N LEU A 250 6.35 3.53 -28.73
CA LEU A 250 5.78 4.46 -29.71
C LEU A 250 6.45 4.38 -31.10
N LYS A 251 7.70 3.93 -31.21
CA LYS A 251 8.42 3.76 -32.47
C LYS A 251 8.28 2.36 -33.07
N ASP A 252 7.72 1.42 -32.35
CA ASP A 252 7.47 0.09 -32.87
C ASP A 252 6.25 0.10 -33.79
N LYS A 253 6.51 -0.03 -35.07
CA LYS A 253 5.49 0.00 -36.13
C LYS A 253 4.36 -1.03 -35.91
N SER A 254 4.62 -2.11 -35.21
CA SER A 254 3.58 -3.10 -34.94
C SER A 254 2.49 -2.61 -33.99
N PHE A 255 2.76 -1.57 -33.19
CA PHE A 255 1.77 -0.94 -32.34
C PHE A 255 1.07 0.28 -32.96
N GLU A 256 1.41 0.66 -34.21
CA GLU A 256 0.89 1.91 -34.83
C GLU A 256 -0.64 1.94 -34.92
N GLU A 257 -1.28 0.77 -35.06
CA GLU A 257 -2.73 0.63 -35.12
C GLU A 257 -3.41 0.48 -33.78
N VAL A 258 -2.66 0.27 -32.69
CA VAL A 258 -3.22 0.16 -31.35
C VAL A 258 -3.81 1.51 -30.91
N LYS A 259 -5.06 1.51 -30.46
CA LYS A 259 -5.82 2.71 -30.09
C LYS A 259 -5.07 3.63 -29.12
N ALA A 260 -4.46 3.06 -28.09
CA ALA A 260 -3.65 3.80 -27.10
C ALA A 260 -2.49 4.55 -27.76
N VAL A 261 -1.82 3.95 -28.75
CA VAL A 261 -0.69 4.56 -29.47
C VAL A 261 -1.17 5.64 -30.44
N LYS A 262 -2.20 5.36 -31.24
CA LYS A 262 -2.83 6.33 -32.15
C LYS A 262 -3.31 7.59 -31.42
N GLU A 263 -3.95 7.42 -30.28
CA GLU A 263 -4.53 8.51 -29.47
C GLU A 263 -3.53 9.13 -28.49
N LYS A 264 -2.26 8.66 -28.50
CA LYS A 264 -1.20 9.11 -27.58
C LYS A 264 -1.56 8.95 -26.09
N LYS A 265 -2.32 7.92 -25.76
CA LYS A 265 -2.73 7.55 -24.40
C LYS A 265 -1.83 6.45 -23.84
N VAL A 266 -0.54 6.68 -23.93
CA VAL A 266 0.49 5.81 -23.35
C VAL A 266 1.18 6.61 -22.24
N TYR A 267 0.98 6.21 -21.01
CA TYR A 267 1.46 6.93 -19.84
C TYR A 267 2.50 6.13 -19.08
N ILE A 268 3.42 6.84 -18.46
CA ILE A 268 4.44 6.24 -17.60
C ILE A 268 3.94 6.28 -16.17
N VAL A 269 3.96 5.11 -15.51
CA VAL A 269 3.62 4.96 -14.10
C VAL A 269 4.86 4.51 -13.35
N ALA A 270 5.32 5.32 -12.40
CA ALA A 270 6.45 4.91 -11.57
C ALA A 270 6.09 3.63 -10.80
N HIS A 271 6.93 2.61 -10.88
CA HIS A 271 6.70 1.29 -10.27
C HIS A 271 6.36 1.37 -8.77
N LYS A 272 6.91 2.36 -8.07
CA LYS A 272 6.57 2.59 -6.67
C LYS A 272 5.05 2.72 -6.45
N TYR A 273 4.30 3.28 -7.40
CA TYR A 273 2.84 3.42 -7.31
C TYR A 273 2.07 2.11 -7.54
N GLN A 274 2.73 1.04 -7.97
CA GLN A 274 2.15 -0.29 -8.14
C GLN A 274 2.36 -1.17 -6.92
N THR A 275 3.33 -0.83 -6.06
CA THR A 275 3.77 -1.61 -4.91
C THR A 275 3.65 -0.85 -3.59
N ILE A 276 2.99 0.32 -3.60
CA ILE A 276 2.75 1.09 -2.38
C ILE A 276 1.73 0.36 -1.51
N THR A 277 2.21 -0.16 -0.39
CA THR A 277 1.38 -0.74 0.67
C THR A 277 1.56 0.07 1.96
N SER A 278 1.26 1.35 1.87
CA SER A 278 1.25 2.32 2.97
C SER A 278 0.09 3.32 2.78
N GLN A 279 -0.01 4.33 3.60
CA GLN A 279 -0.99 5.42 3.45
C GLN A 279 -0.84 6.20 2.14
N TYR A 280 0.31 6.11 1.48
CA TYR A 280 0.54 6.73 0.17
C TYR A 280 -0.11 5.98 -1.01
N LEU A 281 -0.83 4.89 -0.74
CA LEU A 281 -1.62 4.20 -1.77
C LEU A 281 -2.65 5.14 -2.41
N ILE A 282 -3.24 6.04 -1.62
CA ILE A 282 -4.19 7.02 -2.17
C ILE A 282 -3.54 7.97 -3.18
N ASP A 283 -2.27 8.38 -2.98
CA ASP A 283 -1.55 9.21 -3.94
C ASP A 283 -1.38 8.50 -5.29
N ALA A 284 -1.14 7.18 -5.25
CA ALA A 284 -1.03 6.36 -6.44
C ALA A 284 -2.37 6.25 -7.19
N ILE A 285 -3.47 6.06 -6.47
CA ILE A 285 -4.82 5.97 -7.05
C ILE A 285 -5.22 7.32 -7.65
N GLU A 286 -4.96 8.43 -6.96
CA GLU A 286 -5.23 9.79 -7.48
C GLU A 286 -4.43 10.07 -8.76
N MET A 287 -3.13 9.78 -8.75
CA MET A 287 -2.29 9.96 -9.93
C MET A 287 -2.82 9.15 -11.12
N LEU A 288 -3.17 7.89 -10.88
CA LEU A 288 -3.71 7.00 -11.91
C LEU A 288 -5.05 7.52 -12.46
N GLY A 289 -5.96 7.95 -11.58
CA GLY A 289 -7.25 8.52 -11.98
C GLY A 289 -7.09 9.81 -12.77
N LYS A 290 -6.19 10.70 -12.35
CA LYS A 290 -5.87 11.95 -13.08
C LYS A 290 -5.33 11.68 -14.47
N GLU A 291 -4.38 10.75 -14.62
CA GLU A 291 -3.82 10.37 -15.92
C GLU A 291 -4.86 9.74 -16.85
N VAL A 292 -5.61 8.77 -16.36
CA VAL A 292 -6.59 8.01 -17.14
C VAL A 292 -7.73 8.91 -17.63
N TYR A 293 -8.23 9.82 -16.79
CA TYR A 293 -9.38 10.65 -17.09
C TYR A 293 -9.03 12.09 -17.47
N GLN A 294 -7.74 12.44 -17.52
CA GLN A 294 -7.26 13.79 -17.79
C GLN A 294 -7.97 14.82 -16.88
N LEU A 295 -7.92 14.57 -15.56
CA LEU A 295 -8.46 15.48 -14.57
C LEU A 295 -7.46 16.62 -14.30
N GLU A 296 -7.98 17.81 -14.12
CA GLU A 296 -7.19 18.97 -13.68
C GLU A 296 -6.95 18.89 -12.17
N ASP A 297 -5.89 19.53 -11.67
CA ASP A 297 -5.53 19.57 -10.23
C ASP A 297 -6.55 20.32 -9.37
#